data_a6577c9ff3404ce07be1dc388c83a0d5
#
_entry.id   a6577c9ff3404ce07be1dc388c83a0d5
#
_cell.length_a   1.000
_cell.length_b   1.000
_cell.length_c   1.000
_cell.angle_alpha   90.00
_cell.angle_beta   90.00
_cell.angle_gamma   90.00
#
_symmetry.space_group_name_H-M   'P 1'
#
loop_
_entity.id
_entity.type
_entity.pdbx_description
1 polymer ?
#
loop_
_entity_poly.entity_id
_entity_poly.type
_entity_poly.pdbx_seq_one_letter_code
_entity_poly.pdbx_strand_id
1 'polypeptide(L)'
;VTITPPATMITGVPEYVDGSGIEVAERAGGRSVNRDRMWHYTEGISNWAPIWPNHGIRILPGPSSMWFDAIGRRLPSPLLPGFDTLATLRHLRTDPAIAQYDHSWFVLSQRIIEKEFALSGSEQNPDLTNRDLALLLKTRLGSGAPGPVEAFKQHGIDFVVAESIDELVAGMNALTPAPLLNAAAIEAQIRDRDLEFDNPFTKDAQVMAIHNARRYRGDRMMRVAKPHRILDPANGPLIGVKLNIITRKSLGGLQTDLQSRVLREDGSVLPGLWAAGEAAGFGGGGVHGYNALEGTFLGGCLFSGRAAGRSMAH
;
A
#
# COMPACT_ATOMS: atom_id res chain seq x y z
N VAL A 1 -20.35 -11.59 -7.37
CA VAL A 1 -19.35 -11.00 -8.28
C VAL A 1 -18.11 -11.88 -8.24
N THR A 2 -17.68 -12.39 -9.40
CA THR A 2 -16.48 -13.22 -9.51
C THR A 2 -15.25 -12.31 -9.38
N ILE A 3 -14.32 -12.68 -8.48
CA ILE A 3 -13.03 -11.99 -8.35
C ILE A 3 -12.03 -12.68 -9.28
N THR A 4 -11.41 -11.92 -10.17
CA THR A 4 -10.34 -12.41 -11.03
C THR A 4 -9.04 -12.38 -10.25
N PRO A 5 -8.38 -13.51 -9.96
CA PRO A 5 -7.09 -13.50 -9.27
C PRO A 5 -6.05 -12.79 -10.13
N PRO A 6 -5.08 -12.06 -9.52
CA PRO A 6 -3.99 -11.47 -10.28
C PRO A 6 -3.09 -12.57 -10.85
N ALA A 7 -2.59 -12.37 -12.08
CA ALA A 7 -1.61 -13.26 -12.69
C ALA A 7 -0.21 -13.04 -12.09
N THR A 8 0.06 -11.79 -11.68
CA THR A 8 1.35 -11.40 -11.09
C THR A 8 1.14 -10.56 -9.83
N MET A 9 1.99 -10.82 -8.83
CA MET A 9 2.10 -9.97 -7.64
C MET A 9 3.56 -9.80 -7.28
N ILE A 10 3.91 -8.61 -6.81
CA ILE A 10 5.21 -8.40 -6.16
C ILE A 10 5.08 -8.72 -4.67
N THR A 11 6.20 -9.04 -4.00
CA THR A 11 6.18 -9.50 -2.60
C THR A 11 6.86 -8.52 -1.65
N GLY A 12 6.11 -8.11 -0.62
CA GLY A 12 6.61 -7.25 0.45
C GLY A 12 7.22 -8.02 1.63
N VAL A 13 7.44 -9.34 1.47
CA VAL A 13 8.07 -10.22 2.47
C VAL A 13 9.14 -11.09 1.81
N PRO A 14 10.20 -11.48 2.54
CA PRO A 14 11.23 -12.38 2.02
C PRO A 14 10.66 -13.74 1.59
N GLU A 15 11.32 -14.38 0.60
CA GLU A 15 10.91 -15.66 0.04
C GLU A 15 10.80 -16.79 1.09
N TYR A 16 11.64 -16.76 2.12
CA TYR A 16 11.62 -17.74 3.21
C TYR A 16 10.45 -17.56 4.20
N VAL A 17 9.63 -16.53 4.04
CA VAL A 17 8.36 -16.37 4.77
C VAL A 17 7.28 -17.08 3.96
N ASP A 18 7.31 -18.40 3.96
CA ASP A 18 6.56 -19.30 3.08
C ASP A 18 5.38 -20.02 3.75
N GLY A 19 5.21 -19.80 5.07
CA GLY A 19 4.16 -20.47 5.85
C GLY A 19 4.53 -21.85 6.37
N SER A 20 5.74 -22.35 6.12
CA SER A 20 6.20 -23.69 6.55
C SER A 20 6.02 -23.95 8.06
N GLY A 21 6.16 -22.93 8.91
CA GLY A 21 5.90 -23.03 10.34
C GLY A 21 4.44 -23.36 10.68
N ILE A 22 3.49 -22.84 9.90
CA ILE A 22 2.06 -23.18 10.04
C ILE A 22 1.83 -24.63 9.60
N GLU A 23 2.41 -25.07 8.49
CA GLU A 23 2.30 -26.46 8.03
C GLU A 23 2.88 -27.47 9.02
N VAL A 24 4.00 -27.15 9.67
CA VAL A 24 4.56 -27.99 10.75
C VAL A 24 3.58 -28.11 11.92
N ALA A 25 2.96 -27.02 12.33
CA ALA A 25 1.96 -27.02 13.38
C ALA A 25 0.69 -27.83 13.01
N GLU A 26 0.23 -27.72 11.75
CA GLU A 26 -0.90 -28.50 11.24
C GLU A 26 -0.60 -30.00 11.23
N ARG A 27 0.60 -30.40 10.77
CA ARG A 27 1.03 -31.81 10.83
C ARG A 27 1.11 -32.36 12.26
N ALA A 28 1.36 -31.50 13.23
CA ALA A 28 1.31 -31.86 14.66
C ALA A 28 -0.12 -31.92 15.24
N GLY A 29 -1.14 -31.60 14.43
CA GLY A 29 -2.54 -31.63 14.82
C GLY A 29 -3.12 -30.27 15.21
N GLY A 30 -2.41 -29.17 14.93
CA GLY A 30 -2.91 -27.81 15.08
C GLY A 30 -3.93 -27.45 14.00
N ARG A 31 -4.92 -26.66 14.37
CA ARG A 31 -5.95 -26.16 13.44
C ARG A 31 -5.60 -24.77 12.92
N SER A 32 -5.66 -24.60 11.59
CA SER A 32 -5.66 -23.28 10.96
C SER A 32 -7.06 -22.84 10.56
N VAL A 33 -7.35 -21.56 10.69
CA VAL A 33 -8.63 -20.96 10.34
C VAL A 33 -8.43 -19.72 9.45
N ASN A 34 -9.45 -19.40 8.64
CA ASN A 34 -9.49 -18.18 7.82
C ASN A 34 -8.30 -18.05 6.84
N ARG A 35 -7.87 -19.15 6.23
CA ARG A 35 -6.72 -19.19 5.31
C ARG A 35 -6.93 -18.33 4.05
N ASP A 36 -8.18 -18.02 3.72
CA ASP A 36 -8.57 -17.14 2.63
C ASP A 36 -8.43 -15.65 2.94
N ARG A 37 -8.14 -15.29 4.19
CA ARG A 37 -8.01 -13.90 4.60
C ARG A 37 -6.57 -13.42 4.44
N MET A 38 -6.35 -12.63 3.38
CA MET A 38 -5.05 -12.06 3.04
C MET A 38 -5.15 -10.54 2.99
N TRP A 39 -4.06 -9.86 3.32
CA TRP A 39 -3.94 -8.42 3.16
C TRP A 39 -2.99 -8.10 2.01
N HIS A 40 -3.57 -7.88 0.84
CA HIS A 40 -2.85 -7.39 -0.31
C HIS A 40 -3.06 -5.88 -0.45
N TYR A 41 -2.10 -5.21 -1.07
CA TYR A 41 -2.17 -3.77 -1.32
C TYR A 41 -2.12 -3.51 -2.82
N THR A 42 -2.67 -2.37 -3.23
CA THR A 42 -2.69 -1.91 -4.63
C THR A 42 -1.61 -0.90 -4.94
N GLU A 43 -0.87 -0.42 -3.92
CA GLU A 43 0.12 0.63 -4.04
C GLU A 43 1.56 0.06 -3.98
N GLY A 44 1.79 -1.07 -4.66
CA GLY A 44 3.10 -1.72 -4.74
C GLY A 44 3.97 -1.18 -5.87
N ILE A 45 5.25 -0.99 -5.61
CA ILE A 45 6.29 -0.70 -6.61
C ILE A 45 7.41 -1.70 -6.49
N SER A 46 8.01 -2.06 -7.62
CA SER A 46 9.17 -2.94 -7.66
C SER A 46 10.38 -2.26 -7.02
N ASN A 47 11.04 -2.92 -6.09
CA ASN A 47 12.23 -2.35 -5.46
C ASN A 47 13.38 -2.28 -6.48
N TRP A 48 13.94 -1.10 -6.68
CA TRP A 48 15.08 -0.88 -7.57
C TRP A 48 16.37 -1.52 -7.05
N ALA A 49 16.46 -1.77 -5.73
CA ALA A 49 17.55 -2.48 -5.07
C ALA A 49 17.00 -3.72 -4.33
N PRO A 50 16.56 -4.78 -5.05
CA PRO A 50 15.85 -5.90 -4.44
C PRO A 50 16.76 -6.71 -3.52
N ILE A 51 16.25 -7.12 -2.36
CA ILE A 51 16.94 -7.99 -1.37
C ILE A 51 16.54 -9.46 -1.58
N TRP A 52 15.37 -9.69 -2.21
CA TRP A 52 14.86 -11.03 -2.60
C TRP A 52 14.13 -10.94 -3.94
N PRO A 53 13.86 -12.08 -4.60
CA PRO A 53 13.12 -12.10 -5.87
C PRO A 53 11.73 -11.44 -5.73
N ASN A 54 11.35 -10.65 -6.74
CA ASN A 54 10.09 -9.90 -6.78
C ASN A 54 9.87 -8.96 -5.57
N HIS A 55 10.96 -8.47 -4.97
CA HIS A 55 10.87 -7.56 -3.82
C HIS A 55 10.09 -6.30 -4.18
N GLY A 56 8.96 -6.13 -3.51
CA GLY A 56 8.07 -5.00 -3.64
C GLY A 56 8.09 -4.09 -2.41
N ILE A 57 7.97 -2.80 -2.68
CA ILE A 57 7.81 -1.76 -1.65
C ILE A 57 6.40 -1.18 -1.77
N ARG A 58 5.72 -0.96 -0.64
CA ARG A 58 4.44 -0.28 -0.63
C ARG A 58 4.64 1.23 -0.52
N ILE A 59 3.97 1.98 -1.36
CA ILE A 59 3.78 3.42 -1.18
C ILE A 59 2.69 3.61 -0.11
N LEU A 60 2.94 4.52 0.84
CA LEU A 60 1.97 5.05 1.78
C LEU A 60 1.60 6.47 1.31
N PRO A 61 0.65 6.62 0.38
CA PRO A 61 0.42 7.89 -0.29
C PRO A 61 -0.38 8.86 0.60
N GLY A 62 -0.21 10.15 0.35
CA GLY A 62 -1.20 11.16 0.70
C GLY A 62 -2.32 11.24 -0.34
N PRO A 63 -3.31 12.12 -0.15
CA PRO A 63 -4.55 12.09 -0.93
C PRO A 63 -4.44 12.75 -2.33
N SER A 64 -3.33 13.40 -2.69
CA SER A 64 -3.32 14.34 -3.82
C SER A 64 -2.97 13.73 -5.18
N SER A 65 -2.33 12.54 -5.23
CA SER A 65 -2.09 11.82 -6.49
C SER A 65 -3.41 11.44 -7.15
N MET A 66 -3.54 11.62 -8.47
CA MET A 66 -4.68 11.07 -9.19
C MET A 66 -4.47 9.58 -9.43
N TRP A 67 -5.48 8.78 -9.15
CA TRP A 67 -5.43 7.34 -9.33
C TRP A 67 -6.23 6.90 -10.56
N PHE A 68 -5.54 6.26 -11.49
CA PHE A 68 -6.13 5.74 -12.72
C PHE A 68 -6.05 4.22 -12.75
N ASP A 69 -7.04 3.58 -13.36
CA ASP A 69 -6.99 2.18 -13.69
C ASP A 69 -6.01 1.89 -14.85
N ALA A 70 -5.88 0.62 -15.22
CA ALA A 70 -4.95 0.19 -16.26
C ALA A 70 -5.24 0.79 -17.65
N ILE A 71 -6.47 1.21 -17.92
CA ILE A 71 -6.89 1.79 -19.21
C ILE A 71 -7.07 3.32 -19.16
N GLY A 72 -6.60 3.96 -18.08
CA GLY A 72 -6.56 5.41 -17.95
C GLY A 72 -7.85 6.08 -17.52
N ARG A 73 -8.78 5.36 -16.88
CA ARG A 73 -9.96 5.96 -16.24
C ARG A 73 -9.63 6.30 -14.79
N ARG A 74 -9.94 7.49 -14.34
CA ARG A 74 -9.82 7.87 -12.93
C ARG A 74 -10.70 6.94 -12.08
N LEU A 75 -10.14 6.43 -10.99
CA LEU A 75 -10.91 5.59 -10.09
C LEU A 75 -12.07 6.37 -9.48
N PRO A 76 -13.25 5.72 -9.36
CA PRO A 76 -14.43 6.38 -8.80
C PRO A 76 -14.28 6.58 -7.29
N SER A 77 -14.91 7.64 -6.77
CA SER A 77 -15.06 7.81 -5.31
C SER A 77 -15.80 6.60 -4.70
N PRO A 78 -15.39 6.14 -3.50
CA PRO A 78 -14.38 6.71 -2.60
C PRO A 78 -12.98 6.12 -2.74
N LEU A 79 -12.61 5.56 -3.89
CA LEU A 79 -11.33 4.90 -4.11
C LEU A 79 -10.21 5.95 -4.28
N LEU A 80 -9.80 6.55 -3.18
CA LEU A 80 -8.80 7.61 -3.12
C LEU A 80 -7.47 7.07 -2.59
N PRO A 81 -6.32 7.67 -2.99
CA PRO A 81 -5.02 7.30 -2.45
C PRO A 81 -4.99 7.37 -0.93
N GLY A 82 -4.49 6.29 -0.30
CA GLY A 82 -4.37 6.22 1.15
C GLY A 82 -5.67 6.05 1.93
N PHE A 83 -6.80 5.78 1.26
CA PHE A 83 -8.10 5.62 1.92
C PHE A 83 -8.45 4.14 2.18
N ASP A 84 -8.87 3.39 1.16
CA ASP A 84 -9.27 1.99 1.31
C ASP A 84 -8.63 1.12 0.22
N THR A 85 -7.49 0.53 0.54
CA THR A 85 -6.74 -0.32 -0.39
C THR A 85 -7.50 -1.60 -0.76
N LEU A 86 -8.30 -2.17 0.17
CA LEU A 86 -9.03 -3.40 -0.12
C LEU A 86 -10.27 -3.16 -1.00
N ALA A 87 -10.98 -2.06 -0.78
CA ALA A 87 -12.06 -1.67 -1.68
C ALA A 87 -11.52 -1.37 -3.08
N THR A 88 -10.35 -0.70 -3.16
CA THR A 88 -9.67 -0.44 -4.44
C THR A 88 -9.25 -1.74 -5.12
N LEU A 89 -8.61 -2.66 -4.40
CA LEU A 89 -8.24 -3.97 -4.93
C LEU A 89 -9.48 -4.72 -5.45
N ARG A 90 -10.55 -4.72 -4.67
CA ARG A 90 -11.81 -5.35 -5.07
C ARG A 90 -12.35 -4.76 -6.38
N HIS A 91 -12.37 -3.44 -6.51
CA HIS A 91 -12.80 -2.76 -7.73
C HIS A 91 -11.93 -3.18 -8.92
N LEU A 92 -10.61 -3.10 -8.79
CA LEU A 92 -9.66 -3.47 -9.85
C LEU A 92 -9.79 -4.95 -10.28
N ARG A 93 -10.25 -5.85 -9.39
CA ARG A 93 -10.37 -7.29 -9.68
C ARG A 93 -11.77 -7.76 -10.03
N THR A 94 -12.76 -6.88 -10.00
CA THR A 94 -14.16 -7.21 -10.28
C THR A 94 -14.79 -6.42 -11.42
N ASP A 95 -14.20 -5.31 -11.86
CA ASP A 95 -14.63 -4.59 -13.06
C ASP A 95 -14.17 -5.36 -14.32
N PRO A 96 -15.11 -5.89 -15.14
CA PRO A 96 -14.77 -6.72 -16.29
C PRO A 96 -13.85 -6.04 -17.32
N ALA A 97 -13.86 -4.71 -17.39
CA ALA A 97 -13.03 -3.96 -18.33
C ALA A 97 -11.55 -3.95 -17.95
N ILE A 98 -11.24 -4.12 -16.67
CA ILE A 98 -9.87 -3.96 -16.14
C ILE A 98 -9.36 -5.16 -15.32
N ALA A 99 -10.23 -6.09 -14.94
CA ALA A 99 -9.86 -7.21 -14.06
C ALA A 99 -8.78 -8.15 -14.62
N GLN A 100 -8.47 -8.05 -15.91
CA GLN A 100 -7.38 -8.78 -16.57
C GLN A 100 -6.00 -8.13 -16.40
N TYR A 101 -5.94 -6.87 -15.90
CA TYR A 101 -4.70 -6.14 -15.73
C TYR A 101 -4.31 -6.11 -14.24
N ASP A 102 -3.05 -6.37 -13.93
CA ASP A 102 -2.52 -6.44 -12.56
C ASP A 102 -1.90 -5.12 -12.09
N HIS A 103 -2.21 -4.02 -12.76
CA HIS A 103 -1.64 -2.71 -12.46
C HIS A 103 -2.69 -1.59 -12.50
N SER A 104 -2.32 -0.50 -11.87
CA SER A 104 -2.99 0.80 -11.94
C SER A 104 -1.93 1.89 -11.92
N TRP A 105 -2.34 3.18 -11.94
CA TRP A 105 -1.41 4.27 -12.12
C TRP A 105 -1.67 5.42 -11.15
N PHE A 106 -0.62 5.95 -10.54
CA PHE A 106 -0.67 7.31 -10.02
C PHE A 106 -0.13 8.29 -11.05
N VAL A 107 -0.80 9.45 -11.18
CA VAL A 107 -0.29 10.63 -11.87
C VAL A 107 -0.26 11.78 -10.86
N LEU A 108 0.89 12.45 -10.78
CA LEU A 108 1.16 13.47 -9.77
C LEU A 108 2.23 14.46 -10.25
N SER A 109 2.37 15.58 -9.52
CA SER A 109 3.46 16.54 -9.70
C SER A 109 4.62 16.26 -8.75
N GLN A 110 5.80 16.83 -9.02
CA GLN A 110 6.95 16.81 -8.13
C GLN A 110 6.58 17.30 -6.71
N ARG A 111 5.77 18.34 -6.60
CA ARG A 111 5.32 18.89 -5.30
C ARG A 111 4.50 17.88 -4.47
N ILE A 112 3.75 16.99 -5.12
CA ILE A 112 3.00 15.92 -4.42
C ILE A 112 3.97 14.87 -3.90
N ILE A 113 4.89 14.36 -4.74
CA ILE A 113 5.81 13.28 -4.33
C ILE A 113 6.71 13.71 -3.18
N GLU A 114 7.17 14.96 -3.17
CA GLU A 114 8.00 15.52 -2.11
C GLU A 114 7.34 15.44 -0.73
N LYS A 115 6.03 15.60 -0.68
CA LYS A 115 5.30 15.73 0.59
C LYS A 115 4.51 14.49 0.98
N GLU A 116 4.00 13.78 -0.02
CA GLU A 116 2.96 12.77 0.23
C GLU A 116 3.44 11.33 0.06
N PHE A 117 4.64 11.10 -0.48
CA PHE A 117 5.17 9.75 -0.57
C PHE A 117 5.95 9.38 0.68
N ALA A 118 5.53 8.27 1.30
CA ALA A 118 6.31 7.52 2.26
C ALA A 118 6.37 6.07 1.78
N LEU A 119 7.49 5.41 2.00
CA LEU A 119 7.75 4.06 1.55
C LEU A 119 7.78 3.10 2.73
N SER A 120 7.28 1.88 2.55
CA SER A 120 7.40 0.84 3.55
C SER A 120 8.79 0.18 3.49
N GLY A 121 9.21 -0.43 4.61
CA GLY A 121 10.51 -1.09 4.71
C GLY A 121 11.50 -0.30 5.57
N SER A 122 12.32 -1.01 6.33
CA SER A 122 13.34 -0.41 7.20
C SER A 122 14.45 0.25 6.39
N GLU A 123 14.80 -0.34 5.26
CA GLU A 123 15.78 0.15 4.30
C GLU A 123 15.37 1.46 3.62
N GLN A 124 14.06 1.71 3.52
CA GLN A 124 13.50 2.94 2.95
C GLN A 124 13.29 4.05 3.99
N ASN A 125 13.54 3.77 5.26
CA ASN A 125 13.35 4.69 6.38
C ASN A 125 14.60 4.74 7.28
N PRO A 126 15.78 5.14 6.76
CA PRO A 126 17.02 5.14 7.52
C PRO A 126 17.00 6.10 8.71
N ASP A 127 16.22 7.17 8.64
CA ASP A 127 15.98 8.12 9.73
C ASP A 127 15.36 7.45 10.97
N LEU A 128 14.32 6.64 10.74
CA LEU A 128 13.62 5.90 11.81
C LEU A 128 14.43 4.67 12.25
N THR A 129 14.96 3.91 11.30
CA THR A 129 15.70 2.66 11.56
C THR A 129 16.96 2.92 12.37
N ASN A 130 17.69 3.98 12.05
CA ASN A 130 18.93 4.37 12.74
C ASN A 130 18.68 5.31 13.92
N ARG A 131 17.41 5.70 14.20
CA ARG A 131 17.03 6.68 15.23
C ARG A 131 17.75 8.03 15.06
N ASP A 132 17.96 8.44 13.82
CA ASP A 132 18.62 9.71 13.48
C ASP A 132 17.62 10.86 13.46
N LEU A 133 17.49 11.55 14.59
CA LEU A 133 16.56 12.67 14.75
C LEU A 133 16.91 13.87 13.85
N ALA A 134 18.18 14.09 13.54
CA ALA A 134 18.58 15.18 12.67
C ALA A 134 18.15 14.89 11.22
N LEU A 135 18.39 13.67 10.74
CA LEU A 135 17.91 13.21 9.45
C LEU A 135 16.38 13.23 9.38
N LEU A 136 15.69 12.79 10.44
CA LEU A 136 14.22 12.81 10.52
C LEU A 136 13.68 14.24 10.34
N LEU A 137 14.22 15.20 11.08
CA LEU A 137 13.79 16.60 10.97
C LEU A 137 14.10 17.17 9.58
N LYS A 138 15.31 16.93 9.05
CA LYS A 138 15.69 17.34 7.70
C LYS A 138 14.75 16.75 6.64
N THR A 139 14.43 15.47 6.72
CA THR A 139 13.57 14.77 5.77
C THR A 139 12.13 15.26 5.82
N ARG A 140 11.59 15.55 7.01
CA ARG A 140 10.18 15.92 7.17
C ARG A 140 9.90 17.42 7.00
N LEU A 141 10.86 18.28 7.32
CA LEU A 141 10.70 19.73 7.28
C LEU A 141 11.50 20.40 6.15
N GLY A 142 12.43 19.67 5.52
CA GLY A 142 13.25 20.16 4.42
C GLY A 142 12.46 20.31 3.10
N SER A 143 13.15 20.82 2.10
CA SER A 143 12.68 20.86 0.70
C SER A 143 13.12 19.61 -0.05
N GLY A 144 12.36 19.23 -1.09
CA GLY A 144 12.59 18.04 -1.91
C GLY A 144 11.99 16.75 -1.30
N ALA A 145 11.97 15.70 -2.09
CA ALA A 145 11.49 14.41 -1.62
C ALA A 145 12.54 13.74 -0.68
N PRO A 146 12.11 12.87 0.22
CA PRO A 146 13.05 12.04 0.98
C PRO A 146 14.00 11.28 0.06
N GLY A 147 15.26 11.12 0.48
CA GLY A 147 16.30 10.46 -0.34
C GLY A 147 15.87 9.10 -0.94
N PRO A 148 15.27 8.18 -0.16
CA PRO A 148 14.74 6.93 -0.73
C PRO A 148 13.66 7.14 -1.81
N VAL A 149 12.79 8.14 -1.68
CA VAL A 149 11.77 8.45 -2.70
C VAL A 149 12.43 9.00 -3.97
N GLU A 150 13.43 9.87 -3.84
CA GLU A 150 14.21 10.34 -5.00
C GLU A 150 14.97 9.19 -5.69
N ALA A 151 15.52 8.23 -4.93
CA ALA A 151 16.17 7.06 -5.50
C ALA A 151 15.18 6.20 -6.33
N PHE A 152 13.95 6.01 -5.84
CA PHE A 152 12.90 5.33 -6.61
C PHE A 152 12.52 6.10 -7.88
N LYS A 153 12.42 7.41 -7.81
CA LYS A 153 12.13 8.25 -8.97
C LYS A 153 13.23 8.16 -10.05
N GLN A 154 14.50 8.02 -9.63
CA GLN A 154 15.65 7.94 -10.52
C GLN A 154 15.93 6.53 -11.07
N HIS A 155 15.73 5.50 -10.28
CA HIS A 155 16.14 4.13 -10.57
C HIS A 155 14.98 3.13 -10.64
N GLY A 156 13.80 3.51 -10.16
CA GLY A 156 12.63 2.61 -10.11
C GLY A 156 12.06 2.37 -11.50
N ILE A 157 11.90 1.11 -11.88
CA ILE A 157 11.36 0.70 -13.18
C ILE A 157 9.87 1.03 -13.36
N ASP A 158 9.18 1.37 -12.28
CA ASP A 158 7.76 1.71 -12.28
C ASP A 158 7.51 3.22 -12.36
N PHE A 159 8.56 4.05 -12.49
CA PHE A 159 8.47 5.50 -12.50
C PHE A 159 8.74 6.09 -13.88
N VAL A 160 7.94 7.08 -14.25
CA VAL A 160 8.14 7.93 -15.45
C VAL A 160 8.12 9.38 -14.98
N VAL A 161 9.13 10.16 -15.40
CA VAL A 161 9.20 11.61 -15.14
C VAL A 161 9.23 12.31 -16.49
N ALA A 162 8.35 13.29 -16.67
CA ALA A 162 8.20 13.99 -17.95
C ALA A 162 7.78 15.46 -17.75
N GLU A 163 8.09 16.29 -18.73
CA GLU A 163 7.71 17.72 -18.71
C GLU A 163 6.34 17.97 -19.35
N SER A 164 5.83 17.01 -20.12
CA SER A 164 4.52 17.11 -20.79
C SER A 164 3.68 15.86 -20.54
N ILE A 165 2.35 16.01 -20.73
CA ILE A 165 1.42 14.88 -20.59
C ILE A 165 1.61 13.83 -21.69
N ASP A 166 1.98 14.25 -22.90
CA ASP A 166 2.22 13.35 -24.02
C ASP A 166 3.45 12.48 -23.75
N GLU A 167 4.55 13.05 -23.29
CA GLU A 167 5.76 12.33 -22.90
C GLU A 167 5.48 11.39 -21.71
N LEU A 168 4.73 11.88 -20.72
CA LEU A 168 4.35 11.07 -19.56
C LEU A 168 3.59 9.82 -19.98
N VAL A 169 2.54 9.99 -20.77
CA VAL A 169 1.67 8.87 -21.18
C VAL A 169 2.41 7.94 -22.16
N ALA A 170 3.27 8.45 -23.02
CA ALA A 170 4.14 7.63 -23.86
C ALA A 170 5.07 6.75 -23.00
N GLY A 171 5.70 7.33 -21.98
CA GLY A 171 6.54 6.62 -21.02
C GLY A 171 5.76 5.58 -20.22
N MET A 172 4.57 5.92 -19.71
CA MET A 172 3.71 4.98 -18.98
C MET A 172 3.30 3.80 -19.88
N ASN A 173 2.89 4.04 -21.12
CA ASN A 173 2.57 3.00 -22.08
C ASN A 173 3.76 2.07 -22.39
N ALA A 174 4.98 2.59 -22.35
CA ALA A 174 6.19 1.77 -22.57
C ALA A 174 6.49 0.81 -21.41
N LEU A 175 5.89 1.00 -20.22
CA LEU A 175 6.04 0.11 -19.08
C LEU A 175 5.09 -1.09 -19.10
N THR A 176 4.23 -1.20 -20.10
CA THR A 176 3.23 -2.26 -20.22
C THR A 176 3.26 -2.92 -21.60
N PRO A 177 2.83 -4.19 -21.73
CA PRO A 177 2.84 -4.88 -23.03
C PRO A 177 1.96 -4.25 -24.10
N ALA A 178 0.93 -3.51 -23.68
CA ALA A 178 0.00 -2.85 -24.59
C ALA A 178 -0.16 -1.37 -24.22
N PRO A 179 -0.16 -0.45 -25.22
CA PRO A 179 -0.35 0.99 -24.99
C PRO A 179 -1.83 1.30 -24.79
N LEU A 180 -2.31 1.17 -23.56
CA LEU A 180 -3.73 1.32 -23.20
C LEU A 180 -4.14 2.76 -22.89
N LEU A 181 -3.17 3.63 -22.60
CA LEU A 181 -3.42 4.98 -22.11
C LEU A 181 -3.51 5.97 -23.28
N ASN A 182 -4.47 6.88 -23.20
CA ASN A 182 -4.65 8.00 -24.12
C ASN A 182 -4.32 9.33 -23.42
N ALA A 183 -3.36 10.07 -23.96
CA ALA A 183 -2.86 11.30 -23.33
C ALA A 183 -3.96 12.37 -23.18
N ALA A 184 -4.74 12.62 -24.24
CA ALA A 184 -5.81 13.62 -24.20
C ALA A 184 -6.90 13.26 -23.18
N ALA A 185 -7.24 11.96 -23.05
CA ALA A 185 -8.24 11.51 -22.07
C ALA A 185 -7.72 11.65 -20.62
N ILE A 186 -6.45 11.37 -20.37
CA ILE A 186 -5.83 11.55 -19.04
C ILE A 186 -5.72 13.05 -18.74
N GLU A 187 -5.25 13.86 -19.69
CA GLU A 187 -5.15 15.32 -19.52
C GLU A 187 -6.49 15.95 -19.18
N ALA A 188 -7.56 15.58 -19.89
CA ALA A 188 -8.91 16.09 -19.62
C ALA A 188 -9.34 15.82 -18.18
N GLN A 189 -9.16 14.59 -17.69
CA GLN A 189 -9.52 14.20 -16.32
C GLN A 189 -8.68 14.94 -15.26
N ILE A 190 -7.38 15.20 -15.53
CA ILE A 190 -6.52 15.96 -14.63
C ILE A 190 -6.98 17.44 -14.64
N ARG A 191 -7.29 17.99 -15.80
CA ARG A 191 -7.77 19.37 -15.97
C ARG A 191 -9.10 19.59 -15.22
N ASP A 192 -10.03 18.65 -15.34
CA ASP A 192 -11.31 18.70 -14.63
C ASP A 192 -11.09 18.75 -13.10
N ARG A 193 -10.22 17.89 -12.58
CA ARG A 193 -9.84 17.89 -11.16
C ARG A 193 -9.16 19.21 -10.77
N ASP A 194 -8.26 19.71 -11.60
CA ASP A 194 -7.50 20.92 -11.32
C ASP A 194 -8.39 22.17 -11.28
N LEU A 195 -9.48 22.21 -12.04
CA LEU A 195 -10.48 23.28 -11.99
C LEU A 195 -11.27 23.28 -10.67
N GLU A 196 -11.47 22.10 -10.08
CA GLU A 196 -12.24 21.98 -8.83
C GLU A 196 -11.52 22.59 -7.61
N PHE A 197 -10.21 22.80 -7.65
CA PHE A 197 -9.50 23.47 -6.54
C PHE A 197 -9.89 24.94 -6.38
N ASP A 198 -10.29 25.61 -7.44
CA ASP A 198 -10.70 27.01 -7.42
C ASP A 198 -12.21 27.16 -7.19
N ASN A 199 -12.94 26.04 -7.11
CA ASN A 199 -14.37 25.99 -6.92
C ASN A 199 -14.73 25.86 -5.43
N PRO A 200 -15.22 26.90 -4.73
CA PRO A 200 -15.58 26.81 -3.32
C PRO A 200 -16.79 25.88 -3.07
N PHE A 201 -17.53 25.51 -4.10
CA PHE A 201 -18.67 24.61 -4.06
C PHE A 201 -18.33 23.22 -4.61
N THR A 202 -17.05 22.89 -4.73
CA THR A 202 -16.61 21.61 -5.27
C THR A 202 -17.32 20.44 -4.59
N LYS A 203 -17.65 19.43 -5.39
CA LYS A 203 -18.13 18.12 -4.93
C LYS A 203 -17.17 16.99 -5.34
N ASP A 204 -16.02 17.32 -5.89
CA ASP A 204 -14.99 16.34 -6.12
C ASP A 204 -14.49 15.80 -4.78
N ALA A 205 -14.70 14.49 -4.57
CA ALA A 205 -14.41 13.85 -3.29
C ALA A 205 -12.93 13.91 -2.93
N GLN A 206 -12.03 13.85 -3.92
CA GLN A 206 -10.59 13.94 -3.67
C GLN A 206 -10.19 15.36 -3.25
N VAL A 207 -10.69 16.38 -3.93
CA VAL A 207 -10.42 17.78 -3.56
C VAL A 207 -10.93 18.05 -2.15
N MET A 208 -12.13 17.57 -1.81
CA MET A 208 -12.68 17.68 -0.45
C MET A 208 -11.80 16.93 0.57
N ALA A 209 -11.32 15.72 0.24
CA ALA A 209 -10.45 14.95 1.12
C ALA A 209 -9.13 15.66 1.39
N ILE A 210 -8.51 16.28 0.37
CA ILE A 210 -7.28 17.07 0.49
C ILE A 210 -7.50 18.25 1.43
N HIS A 211 -8.58 19.02 1.24
CA HIS A 211 -8.90 20.15 2.10
C HIS A 211 -9.17 19.71 3.55
N ASN A 212 -9.89 18.61 3.74
CA ASN A 212 -10.20 18.08 5.08
C ASN A 212 -8.94 17.55 5.79
N ALA A 213 -8.08 16.79 5.12
CA ALA A 213 -6.83 16.32 5.69
C ALA A 213 -5.96 17.48 6.18
N ARG A 214 -5.91 18.58 5.43
CA ARG A 214 -5.13 19.77 5.81
C ARG A 214 -5.71 20.57 6.98
N ARG A 215 -6.92 20.29 7.46
CA ARG A 215 -7.44 20.85 8.73
C ARG A 215 -6.69 20.28 9.93
N TYR A 216 -6.22 19.04 9.85
CA TYR A 216 -5.34 18.48 10.85
C TYR A 216 -3.92 19.06 10.69
N ARG A 217 -3.41 19.67 11.78
CA ARG A 217 -2.13 20.41 11.75
C ARG A 217 -0.96 19.51 11.37
N GLY A 218 -0.93 18.27 11.86
CA GLY A 218 0.12 17.30 11.56
C GLY A 218 0.20 16.98 10.07
N ASP A 219 -0.95 16.64 9.45
CA ASP A 219 -1.01 16.32 8.02
C ASP A 219 -0.66 17.53 7.16
N ARG A 220 -1.18 18.71 7.52
CA ARG A 220 -0.86 19.96 6.83
C ARG A 220 0.64 20.26 6.81
N MET A 221 1.36 19.95 7.89
CA MET A 221 2.79 20.21 8.02
C MET A 221 3.64 19.13 7.36
N MET A 222 3.26 17.84 7.47
CA MET A 222 4.17 16.72 7.21
C MET A 222 3.73 15.75 6.13
N ARG A 223 2.42 15.68 5.78
CA ARG A 223 1.88 14.58 4.99
C ARG A 223 1.03 14.97 3.79
N VAL A 224 0.52 16.20 3.72
CA VAL A 224 -0.39 16.62 2.65
C VAL A 224 0.11 17.89 1.99
N ALA A 225 0.38 17.83 0.70
CA ALA A 225 0.83 18.96 -0.09
C ALA A 225 -0.17 20.11 -0.06
N LYS A 226 0.31 21.35 -0.22
CA LYS A 226 -0.58 22.48 -0.43
C LYS A 226 -1.39 22.23 -1.71
N PRO A 227 -2.72 22.41 -1.71
CA PRO A 227 -3.53 22.26 -2.90
C PRO A 227 -2.97 23.04 -4.09
N HIS A 228 -2.85 22.40 -5.23
CA HIS A 228 -2.32 22.99 -6.45
C HIS A 228 -2.77 22.20 -7.67
N ARG A 229 -2.66 22.81 -8.84
CA ARG A 229 -2.94 22.17 -10.13
C ARG A 229 -1.78 21.26 -10.51
N ILE A 230 -2.06 20.01 -10.89
CA ILE A 230 -1.05 19.05 -11.32
C ILE A 230 -0.40 19.51 -12.64
N LEU A 231 -1.21 20.06 -13.56
CA LEU A 231 -0.73 20.49 -14.86
C LEU A 231 -0.02 21.85 -14.87
N ASP A 232 0.10 22.52 -13.73
CA ASP A 232 0.85 23.78 -13.63
C ASP A 232 2.36 23.48 -13.55
N PRO A 233 3.17 23.90 -14.55
CA PRO A 233 4.62 23.66 -14.59
C PRO A 233 5.37 24.20 -13.36
N ALA A 234 4.82 25.21 -12.68
CA ALA A 234 5.40 25.74 -11.44
C ALA A 234 5.46 24.69 -10.29
N ASN A 235 4.76 23.57 -10.42
CA ASN A 235 4.77 22.48 -9.46
C ASN A 235 5.75 21.36 -9.80
N GLY A 236 6.65 21.60 -10.75
CA GLY A 236 7.69 20.69 -11.24
C GLY A 236 7.18 19.69 -12.27
N PRO A 237 8.02 18.74 -12.68
CA PRO A 237 7.66 17.75 -13.68
C PRO A 237 6.48 16.88 -13.25
N LEU A 238 5.81 16.31 -14.25
CA LEU A 238 4.80 15.29 -14.09
C LEU A 238 5.45 13.95 -13.80
N ILE A 239 4.83 13.15 -12.93
CA ILE A 239 5.32 11.86 -12.56
C ILE A 239 4.18 10.84 -12.72
N GLY A 240 4.45 9.76 -13.47
CA GLY A 240 3.63 8.57 -13.58
C GLY A 240 4.24 7.45 -12.76
N VAL A 241 3.44 6.75 -11.98
CA VAL A 241 3.91 5.59 -11.21
C VAL A 241 3.01 4.41 -11.53
N LYS A 242 3.61 3.34 -12.08
CA LYS A 242 2.92 2.07 -12.23
C LYS A 242 2.81 1.39 -10.87
N LEU A 243 1.59 1.10 -10.48
CA LEU A 243 1.28 0.44 -9.22
C LEU A 243 0.98 -1.02 -9.47
N ASN A 244 1.68 -1.89 -8.76
CA ASN A 244 1.50 -3.33 -8.82
C ASN A 244 0.75 -3.82 -7.58
N ILE A 245 0.05 -4.94 -7.70
CA ILE A 245 -0.51 -5.61 -6.52
C ILE A 245 0.63 -6.23 -5.72
N ILE A 246 0.69 -5.90 -4.43
CA ILE A 246 1.72 -6.41 -3.52
C ILE A 246 1.11 -7.28 -2.44
N THR A 247 1.62 -8.51 -2.30
CA THR A 247 1.26 -9.40 -1.19
C THR A 247 2.13 -9.12 0.03
N ARG A 248 1.55 -9.18 1.23
CA ARG A 248 2.31 -8.82 2.43
C ARG A 248 1.95 -9.55 3.72
N LYS A 249 0.68 -9.79 4.01
CA LYS A 249 0.25 -10.32 5.30
C LYS A 249 -0.85 -11.35 5.16
N SER A 250 -0.79 -12.39 6.01
CA SER A 250 -1.91 -13.28 6.26
C SER A 250 -2.74 -12.74 7.43
N LEU A 251 -4.07 -12.79 7.31
CA LEU A 251 -5.01 -12.39 8.36
C LEU A 251 -5.65 -13.59 9.06
N GLY A 252 -5.59 -14.77 8.44
CA GLY A 252 -5.85 -16.05 9.06
C GLY A 252 -4.57 -16.66 9.66
N GLY A 253 -4.67 -17.84 10.23
CA GLY A 253 -3.54 -18.56 10.79
C GLY A 253 -3.97 -19.64 11.80
N LEU A 254 -3.03 -20.10 12.60
CA LEU A 254 -3.28 -21.08 13.64
C LEU A 254 -4.31 -20.57 14.65
N GLN A 255 -5.34 -21.36 14.91
CA GLN A 255 -6.33 -21.04 15.92
C GLN A 255 -5.74 -21.21 17.31
N THR A 256 -5.90 -20.17 18.16
CA THR A 256 -5.41 -20.22 19.54
C THR A 256 -6.49 -19.79 20.52
N ASP A 257 -6.33 -20.21 21.77
CA ASP A 257 -7.07 -19.66 22.89
C ASP A 257 -6.50 -18.32 23.38
N LEU A 258 -7.05 -17.75 24.45
CA LEU A 258 -6.61 -16.47 25.02
C LEU A 258 -5.20 -16.52 25.64
N GLN A 259 -4.67 -17.72 25.89
CA GLN A 259 -3.30 -17.96 26.34
C GLN A 259 -2.33 -18.20 25.19
N SER A 260 -2.79 -18.00 23.94
CA SER A 260 -2.05 -18.26 22.70
C SER A 260 -1.63 -19.72 22.51
N ARG A 261 -2.29 -20.67 23.19
CA ARG A 261 -2.08 -22.12 22.99
C ARG A 261 -2.82 -22.54 21.72
N VAL A 262 -2.13 -23.31 20.87
CA VAL A 262 -2.72 -23.80 19.62
C VAL A 262 -3.83 -24.80 19.90
N LEU A 263 -4.94 -24.71 19.17
CA LEU A 263 -6.07 -25.61 19.28
C LEU A 263 -6.07 -26.67 18.18
N ARG A 264 -6.66 -27.83 18.49
CA ARG A 264 -6.99 -28.90 17.54
C ARG A 264 -8.34 -28.66 16.90
N GLU A 265 -8.71 -29.50 15.92
CA GLU A 265 -10.02 -29.44 15.25
C GLU A 265 -11.20 -29.60 16.23
N ASP A 266 -11.07 -30.40 17.29
CA ASP A 266 -12.07 -30.61 18.32
C ASP A 266 -12.14 -29.47 19.38
N GLY A 267 -11.31 -28.44 19.20
CA GLY A 267 -11.23 -27.30 20.12
C GLY A 267 -10.36 -27.54 21.37
N SER A 268 -9.80 -28.75 21.56
CA SER A 268 -8.87 -29.02 22.63
C SER A 268 -7.51 -28.35 22.38
N VAL A 269 -6.78 -28.07 23.47
CA VAL A 269 -5.43 -27.50 23.38
C VAL A 269 -4.45 -28.55 22.87
N LEU A 270 -3.60 -28.20 21.91
CA LEU A 270 -2.45 -28.98 21.50
C LEU A 270 -1.29 -28.69 22.48
N PRO A 271 -0.94 -29.67 23.36
CA PRO A 271 0.06 -29.44 24.41
C PRO A 271 1.43 -29.11 23.82
N GLY A 272 2.14 -28.17 24.43
CA GLY A 272 3.51 -27.81 24.07
C GLY A 272 3.63 -26.89 22.85
N LEU A 273 2.51 -26.41 22.28
CA LEU A 273 2.55 -25.52 21.12
C LEU A 273 1.76 -24.21 21.36
N TRP A 274 2.44 -23.10 21.12
CA TRP A 274 1.86 -21.74 21.15
C TRP A 274 2.09 -21.06 19.80
N ALA A 275 1.19 -20.16 19.42
CA ALA A 275 1.34 -19.32 18.24
C ALA A 275 0.96 -17.88 18.58
N ALA A 276 1.78 -16.94 18.09
CA ALA A 276 1.58 -15.52 18.29
C ALA A 276 1.91 -14.73 17.01
N GLY A 277 1.45 -13.48 16.94
CA GLY A 277 1.67 -12.62 15.80
C GLY A 277 0.97 -13.13 14.54
N GLU A 278 1.60 -12.94 13.37
CA GLU A 278 1.02 -13.28 12.07
C GLU A 278 0.68 -14.76 11.93
N ALA A 279 1.48 -15.67 12.51
CA ALA A 279 1.21 -17.11 12.49
C ALA A 279 -0.16 -17.48 13.10
N ALA A 280 -0.69 -16.65 14.01
CA ALA A 280 -2.03 -16.77 14.60
C ALA A 280 -2.97 -15.64 14.14
N GLY A 281 -2.80 -15.13 12.92
CA GLY A 281 -3.61 -14.04 12.35
C GLY A 281 -3.71 -12.81 13.26
N PHE A 282 -2.63 -12.49 13.98
CA PHE A 282 -2.51 -11.41 14.97
C PHE A 282 -3.38 -11.54 16.21
N GLY A 283 -4.10 -12.65 16.36
CA GLY A 283 -4.92 -12.98 17.50
C GLY A 283 -5.93 -14.08 17.19
N GLY A 284 -5.77 -15.26 17.77
CA GLY A 284 -6.72 -16.38 17.71
C GLY A 284 -7.03 -16.95 16.34
N GLY A 285 -6.24 -16.60 15.30
CA GLY A 285 -6.43 -17.12 13.95
C GLY A 285 -7.34 -16.27 13.05
N GLY A 286 -7.60 -15.03 13.39
CA GLY A 286 -8.36 -14.18 12.46
C GLY A 286 -9.22 -13.09 13.09
N VAL A 287 -8.67 -12.39 14.06
CA VAL A 287 -9.32 -11.24 14.71
C VAL A 287 -9.67 -10.12 13.71
N HIS A 288 -8.93 -9.98 12.63
CA HIS A 288 -9.06 -8.85 11.71
C HIS A 288 -10.14 -9.01 10.63
N GLY A 289 -10.70 -10.19 10.42
CA GLY A 289 -11.62 -10.43 9.30
C GLY A 289 -10.94 -10.20 7.95
N TYR A 290 -11.65 -9.56 7.00
CA TYR A 290 -11.12 -9.23 5.67
C TYR A 290 -10.59 -7.79 5.56
N ASN A 291 -10.99 -6.90 6.46
CA ASN A 291 -10.58 -5.50 6.46
C ASN A 291 -9.90 -5.18 7.79
N ALA A 292 -8.57 -5.26 7.79
CA ALA A 292 -7.79 -4.90 8.96
C ALA A 292 -7.58 -3.39 9.04
N LEU A 293 -7.42 -2.88 10.24
CA LEU A 293 -7.02 -1.51 10.48
C LEU A 293 -5.49 -1.41 10.54
N GLU A 294 -4.89 -0.59 9.71
CA GLU A 294 -3.46 -0.31 9.76
C GLU A 294 -3.03 0.17 11.16
N GLY A 295 -1.83 -0.26 11.58
CA GLY A 295 -1.29 0.03 12.91
C GLY A 295 -1.68 -0.96 14.00
N THR A 296 -2.63 -1.88 13.78
CA THR A 296 -3.05 -2.86 14.78
C THR A 296 -2.18 -4.13 14.80
N PHE A 297 -1.45 -4.41 13.73
CA PHE A 297 -0.63 -5.63 13.59
C PHE A 297 0.47 -5.74 14.64
N LEU A 298 1.24 -4.67 14.85
CA LEU A 298 2.29 -4.65 15.87
C LEU A 298 1.71 -4.86 17.28
N GLY A 299 0.60 -4.22 17.58
CA GLY A 299 -0.13 -4.40 18.83
C GLY A 299 -0.57 -5.86 19.04
N GLY A 300 -1.12 -6.48 17.99
CA GLY A 300 -1.50 -7.90 17.97
C GLY A 300 -0.31 -8.83 18.21
N CYS A 301 0.83 -8.57 17.58
CA CYS A 301 2.07 -9.33 17.80
C CYS A 301 2.57 -9.23 19.24
N LEU A 302 2.65 -8.01 19.78
CA LEU A 302 3.11 -7.77 21.15
C LEU A 302 2.17 -8.38 22.20
N PHE A 303 0.86 -8.20 22.01
CA PHE A 303 -0.14 -8.73 22.94
C PHE A 303 -0.14 -10.26 22.97
N SER A 304 -0.25 -10.90 21.79
CA SER A 304 -0.30 -12.36 21.70
C SER A 304 1.05 -13.00 22.11
N GLY A 305 2.18 -12.40 21.74
CA GLY A 305 3.50 -12.85 22.21
C GLY A 305 3.65 -12.79 23.72
N ARG A 306 3.16 -11.72 24.37
CA ARG A 306 3.13 -11.60 25.82
C ARG A 306 2.22 -12.65 26.47
N ALA A 307 1.05 -12.92 25.88
CA ALA A 307 0.12 -13.94 26.39
C ALA A 307 0.77 -15.33 26.31
N ALA A 308 1.38 -15.67 25.17
CA ALA A 308 2.13 -16.91 25.00
C ALA A 308 3.26 -17.07 26.03
N GLY A 309 4.14 -16.07 26.16
CA GLY A 309 5.26 -16.10 27.09
C GLY A 309 4.82 -16.29 28.56
N ARG A 310 3.74 -15.64 28.98
CA ARG A 310 3.17 -15.84 30.31
C ARG A 310 2.62 -17.24 30.50
N SER A 311 1.91 -17.77 29.50
CA SER A 311 1.33 -19.10 29.55
C SER A 311 2.38 -20.22 29.55
N MET A 312 3.55 -19.98 28.94
CA MET A 312 4.67 -20.95 28.97
C MET A 312 5.40 -20.99 30.32
N ALA A 313 5.32 -19.93 31.11
CA ALA A 313 6.01 -19.79 32.37
C ALA A 313 5.26 -20.44 33.54
N HIS A 314 4.04 -20.90 33.34
CA HIS A 314 3.17 -21.57 34.30
C HIS A 314 2.80 -23.00 33.85
#